data_114c038f72312ca6683fbc7a1b9883ff
#
_entry.id   114c038f72312ca6683fbc7a1b9883ff
#
_cell.length_a   1.000
_cell.length_b   1.000
_cell.length_c   1.000
_cell.angle_alpha   90.00
_cell.angle_beta   90.00
_cell.angle_gamma   90.00
#
_symmetry.space_group_name_H-M   'P 1'
#
loop_
_entity.id
_entity.type
_entity.pdbx_description
1 polymer ?
#
loop_
_entity_poly.entity_id
_entity_poly.type
_entity_poly.pdbx_seq_one_letter_code
_entity_poly.pdbx_strand_id
1 'polypeptide(L)'
;LLFPAMKEFYKLCGQRRPEFMGWTQVELDKKKYNRGLSPIRDTEFSLAELDAYLQRYATTASEVKRLEGIIPARLKDAYFAAIEYPVLAANAHARKLLLAQKARQTQDTDAAKLSAEAYEEIKTLTERYNNELAGGKWKNLMSMNPRNLPVFGMPDTAYMNDTSDVSVTPNLSVTPNEHEYISGNANEYSSASEGCKAIQMLGHSMNAVSIPKGGTLDFYFNTSTSGDAIMKIALIPTQPNDNGDIRFSASIDGGEERVFSLKEPFRSERWKLNVLRGQAVREINLDGLAAGKHSLRIKALDNHIIMDQWNVDFNKKRKIYLIK
;
A
#
# COMPACT_ATOMS: atom_id res chain seq x y z
N LEU A 1 -24.66 -1.06 7.40
CA LEU A 1 -23.80 -2.02 8.10
C LEU A 1 -22.58 -2.45 7.27
N LEU A 2 -22.75 -2.84 6.00
CA LEU A 2 -21.68 -3.35 5.15
C LEU A 2 -20.67 -2.28 4.68
N PHE A 3 -21.12 -1.04 4.46
CA PHE A 3 -20.32 0.03 3.86
C PHE A 3 -18.98 0.29 4.59
N PRO A 4 -18.91 0.37 5.93
CA PRO A 4 -17.64 0.59 6.62
C PRO A 4 -16.61 -0.54 6.36
N ALA A 5 -17.04 -1.80 6.40
CA ALA A 5 -16.17 -2.95 6.14
C ALA A 5 -15.64 -2.95 4.70
N MET A 6 -16.50 -2.69 3.72
CA MET A 6 -16.09 -2.61 2.31
C MET A 6 -15.19 -1.40 2.02
N LYS A 7 -15.47 -0.25 2.65
CA LYS A 7 -14.60 0.91 2.55
C LYS A 7 -13.19 0.59 3.07
N GLU A 8 -13.09 -0.08 4.22
CA GLU A 8 -11.80 -0.48 4.77
C GLU A 8 -11.10 -1.53 3.89
N PHE A 9 -11.84 -2.51 3.38
CA PHE A 9 -11.31 -3.48 2.42
C PHE A 9 -10.69 -2.81 1.18
N TYR A 10 -11.40 -1.87 0.55
CA TYR A 10 -10.89 -1.16 -0.62
C TYR A 10 -9.71 -0.24 -0.28
N LYS A 11 -9.68 0.35 0.93
CA LYS A 11 -8.54 1.10 1.42
C LYS A 11 -7.30 0.20 1.54
N LEU A 12 -7.44 -0.98 2.15
CA LEU A 12 -6.35 -1.96 2.27
C LEU A 12 -5.84 -2.40 0.89
N CYS A 13 -6.75 -2.73 -0.03
CA CYS A 13 -6.39 -3.07 -1.41
C CYS A 13 -5.69 -1.92 -2.15
N GLY A 14 -6.05 -0.66 -1.87
CA GLY A 14 -5.42 0.51 -2.44
C GLY A 14 -4.03 0.80 -1.87
N GLN A 15 -3.82 0.51 -0.59
CA GLN A 15 -2.53 0.70 0.09
C GLN A 15 -1.46 -0.29 -0.39
N ARG A 16 -1.85 -1.52 -0.64
CA ARG A 16 -1.02 -2.52 -1.31
C ARG A 16 -1.93 -3.42 -2.14
N ARG A 17 -1.73 -3.48 -3.43
CA ARG A 17 -2.55 -4.30 -4.33
C ARG A 17 -2.40 -5.79 -3.99
N PRO A 18 -3.50 -6.49 -3.63
CA PRO A 18 -3.42 -7.90 -3.25
C PRO A 18 -2.83 -8.78 -4.35
N GLU A 19 -3.21 -8.56 -5.60
CA GLU A 19 -2.75 -9.30 -6.76
C GLU A 19 -1.24 -9.17 -7.02
N PHE A 20 -0.63 -8.11 -6.49
CA PHE A 20 0.82 -7.87 -6.59
C PHE A 20 1.56 -8.05 -5.25
N MET A 21 0.89 -8.52 -4.22
CA MET A 21 1.56 -8.86 -2.97
C MET A 21 2.60 -9.96 -3.24
N GLY A 22 3.86 -9.69 -2.90
CA GLY A 22 4.96 -10.58 -3.21
C GLY A 22 5.57 -10.44 -4.62
N TRP A 23 4.93 -9.71 -5.52
CA TRP A 23 5.36 -9.54 -6.91
C TRP A 23 6.42 -8.50 -7.04
N THR A 24 7.46 -8.36 -6.64
CA THR A 24 8.23 -7.15 -6.88
C THR A 24 9.18 -7.20 -8.05
N GLN A 25 9.75 -8.35 -8.41
CA GLN A 25 10.73 -8.40 -9.49
C GLN A 25 10.90 -9.80 -10.05
N VAL A 26 9.83 -10.54 -10.01
CA VAL A 26 9.77 -11.91 -10.49
C VAL A 26 10.33 -12.05 -11.92
N GLU A 27 10.15 -11.04 -12.75
CA GLU A 27 10.58 -11.09 -14.15
C GLU A 27 12.09 -10.89 -14.36
N LEU A 28 12.83 -10.36 -13.40
CA LEU A 28 14.22 -9.98 -13.58
C LEU A 28 15.22 -11.06 -13.14
N ASP A 29 14.81 -12.00 -12.30
CA ASP A 29 15.73 -12.99 -11.74
C ASP A 29 15.26 -14.43 -11.98
N LYS A 30 15.21 -14.83 -13.25
CA LYS A 30 14.85 -16.19 -13.66
C LYS A 30 15.74 -17.27 -13.02
N LYS A 31 16.96 -16.96 -12.61
CA LYS A 31 17.88 -17.91 -11.99
C LYS A 31 17.47 -18.28 -10.57
N LYS A 32 16.79 -17.40 -9.85
CA LYS A 32 16.25 -17.69 -8.51
C LYS A 32 15.03 -18.62 -8.54
N TYR A 33 14.31 -18.69 -9.67
CA TYR A 33 13.15 -19.59 -9.84
C TYR A 33 13.52 -21.07 -10.02
N ASN A 34 14.71 -21.37 -10.45
CA ASN A 34 15.13 -22.76 -10.75
C ASN A 34 15.41 -23.60 -9.49
N ARG A 35 15.28 -23.03 -8.30
CA ARG A 35 15.50 -23.75 -7.02
C ARG A 35 14.23 -24.33 -6.40
N GLY A 36 13.09 -24.29 -7.09
CA GLY A 36 11.81 -24.78 -6.55
C GLY A 36 11.19 -23.89 -5.47
N LEU A 37 11.82 -22.78 -5.16
CA LEU A 37 11.35 -21.80 -4.17
C LEU A 37 10.41 -20.79 -4.84
N SER A 38 9.39 -20.35 -4.11
CA SER A 38 8.51 -19.29 -4.58
C SER A 38 9.30 -17.97 -4.63
N PRO A 39 9.32 -17.27 -5.77
CA PRO A 39 10.11 -16.05 -5.97
C PRO A 39 9.47 -14.82 -5.30
N ILE A 40 8.98 -14.97 -4.11
CA ILE A 40 8.28 -13.93 -3.37
C ILE A 40 9.31 -13.01 -2.72
N ARG A 41 9.13 -11.71 -2.91
CA ARG A 41 9.91 -10.68 -2.22
C ARG A 41 9.17 -10.16 -1.01
N ASP A 42 9.95 -9.73 -0.04
CA ASP A 42 9.47 -8.95 1.09
C ASP A 42 8.90 -7.61 0.61
N THR A 43 7.83 -7.20 1.25
CA THR A 43 7.27 -5.86 1.06
C THR A 43 8.14 -4.83 1.80
N GLU A 44 7.95 -3.56 1.48
CA GLU A 44 8.64 -2.44 2.12
C GLU A 44 8.04 -2.08 3.50
N PHE A 45 7.05 -2.83 3.99
CA PHE A 45 6.50 -2.62 5.33
C PHE A 45 7.55 -2.84 6.42
N SER A 46 7.59 -1.96 7.40
CA SER A 46 8.19 -2.27 8.70
C SER A 46 7.38 -3.36 9.41
N LEU A 47 7.97 -4.04 10.38
CA LEU A 47 7.25 -5.07 11.15
C LEU A 47 5.98 -4.52 11.82
N ALA A 48 6.04 -3.30 12.35
CA ALA A 48 4.89 -2.64 12.96
C ALA A 48 3.77 -2.34 11.94
N GLU A 49 4.12 -1.85 10.75
CA GLU A 49 3.15 -1.62 9.67
C GLU A 49 2.55 -2.93 9.17
N LEU A 50 3.37 -3.98 9.07
CA LEU A 50 2.94 -5.32 8.69
C LEU A 50 1.90 -5.86 9.67
N ASP A 51 2.20 -5.83 10.96
CA ASP A 51 1.29 -6.31 12.01
C ASP A 51 -0.01 -5.49 12.04
N ALA A 52 0.08 -4.16 11.95
CA ALA A 52 -1.08 -3.29 11.88
C ALA A 52 -1.94 -3.54 10.63
N TYR A 53 -1.32 -3.75 9.48
CA TYR A 53 -2.00 -4.05 8.23
C TYR A 53 -2.74 -5.39 8.28
N LEU A 54 -2.09 -6.44 8.82
CA LEU A 54 -2.72 -7.75 9.04
C LEU A 54 -3.88 -7.67 10.05
N GLN A 55 -3.74 -6.90 11.12
CA GLN A 55 -4.80 -6.71 12.11
C GLN A 55 -6.03 -6.04 11.48
N ARG A 56 -5.85 -5.05 10.61
CA ARG A 56 -6.94 -4.39 9.89
C ARG A 56 -7.67 -5.35 8.95
N TYR A 57 -6.94 -6.20 8.23
CA TYR A 57 -7.55 -7.26 7.40
C TYR A 57 -8.35 -8.25 8.26
N ALA A 58 -7.79 -8.70 9.37
CA ALA A 58 -8.46 -9.63 10.29
C ALA A 58 -9.76 -9.04 10.86
N THR A 59 -9.74 -7.77 11.25
CA THR A 59 -10.93 -7.06 11.73
C THR A 59 -11.99 -6.96 10.64
N THR A 60 -11.60 -6.60 9.41
CA THR A 60 -12.52 -6.50 8.27
C THR A 60 -13.12 -7.86 7.91
N ALA A 61 -12.31 -8.92 7.90
CA ALA A 61 -12.76 -10.28 7.64
C ALA A 61 -13.74 -10.78 8.73
N SER A 62 -13.46 -10.49 9.99
CA SER A 62 -14.35 -10.85 11.11
C SER A 62 -15.70 -10.14 11.00
N GLU A 63 -15.70 -8.85 10.63
CA GLU A 63 -16.95 -8.09 10.45
C GLU A 63 -17.79 -8.63 9.28
N VAL A 64 -17.15 -8.98 8.16
CA VAL A 64 -17.84 -9.57 7.01
C VAL A 64 -18.45 -10.93 7.39
N LYS A 65 -17.73 -11.80 8.12
CA LYS A 65 -18.28 -13.06 8.63
C LYS A 65 -19.46 -12.85 9.59
N ARG A 66 -19.36 -11.87 10.47
CA ARG A 66 -20.46 -11.52 11.39
C ARG A 66 -21.71 -11.09 10.63
N LEU A 67 -21.55 -10.29 9.59
CA LEU A 67 -22.66 -9.81 8.76
C LEU A 67 -23.34 -10.95 7.96
N GLU A 68 -22.62 -12.01 7.59
CA GLU A 68 -23.22 -13.19 6.93
C GLU A 68 -24.40 -13.76 7.72
N GLY A 69 -24.32 -13.74 9.06
CA GLY A 69 -25.34 -14.25 9.95
C GLY A 69 -26.72 -13.57 9.82
N ILE A 70 -26.76 -12.35 9.30
CA ILE A 70 -28.00 -11.58 9.12
C ILE A 70 -28.47 -11.52 7.65
N ILE A 71 -27.73 -12.16 6.74
CA ILE A 71 -28.07 -12.19 5.32
C ILE A 71 -29.18 -13.24 5.08
N PRO A 72 -30.30 -12.85 4.42
CA PRO A 72 -31.33 -13.80 4.05
C PRO A 72 -30.80 -14.99 3.23
N ALA A 73 -31.31 -16.18 3.49
CA ALA A 73 -30.84 -17.42 2.84
C ALA A 73 -30.73 -17.32 1.31
N ARG A 74 -31.71 -16.68 0.65
CA ARG A 74 -31.74 -16.48 -0.81
C ARG A 74 -30.61 -15.60 -1.36
N LEU A 75 -29.91 -14.85 -0.50
CA LEU A 75 -28.82 -13.93 -0.87
C LEU A 75 -27.44 -14.43 -0.39
N LYS A 76 -27.36 -15.56 0.33
CA LYS A 76 -26.09 -16.05 0.88
C LYS A 76 -25.03 -16.32 -0.18
N ASP A 77 -25.42 -16.94 -1.29
CA ASP A 77 -24.49 -17.20 -2.40
C ASP A 77 -23.96 -15.90 -3.02
N ALA A 78 -24.86 -14.92 -3.23
CA ALA A 78 -24.46 -13.62 -3.75
C ALA A 78 -23.56 -12.86 -2.76
N TYR A 79 -23.87 -12.93 -1.46
CA TYR A 79 -23.06 -12.34 -0.41
C TYR A 79 -21.67 -12.98 -0.36
N PHE A 80 -21.60 -14.30 -0.37
CA PHE A 80 -20.34 -15.01 -0.41
C PHE A 80 -19.52 -14.62 -1.63
N ALA A 81 -20.08 -14.67 -2.83
CA ALA A 81 -19.37 -14.37 -4.06
C ALA A 81 -18.84 -12.94 -4.17
N ALA A 82 -19.67 -11.95 -3.78
CA ALA A 82 -19.38 -10.55 -4.01
C ALA A 82 -18.69 -9.84 -2.83
N ILE A 83 -18.83 -10.37 -1.61
CA ILE A 83 -18.39 -9.71 -0.38
C ILE A 83 -17.43 -10.60 0.41
N GLU A 84 -17.92 -11.77 0.82
CA GLU A 84 -17.18 -12.60 1.77
C GLU A 84 -15.91 -13.18 1.14
N TYR A 85 -16.02 -13.82 -0.02
CA TYR A 85 -14.87 -14.42 -0.70
C TYR A 85 -13.76 -13.41 -1.03
N PRO A 86 -14.01 -12.25 -1.65
CA PRO A 86 -12.96 -11.27 -1.92
C PRO A 86 -12.22 -10.80 -0.66
N VAL A 87 -12.97 -10.55 0.42
CA VAL A 87 -12.37 -10.08 1.69
C VAL A 87 -11.57 -11.18 2.37
N LEU A 88 -12.12 -12.39 2.49
CA LEU A 88 -11.44 -13.51 3.15
C LEU A 88 -10.22 -13.97 2.34
N ALA A 89 -10.35 -14.07 1.01
CA ALA A 89 -9.23 -14.46 0.15
C ALA A 89 -8.10 -13.44 0.18
N ALA A 90 -8.39 -12.14 0.18
CA ALA A 90 -7.38 -11.11 0.31
C ALA A 90 -6.72 -11.11 1.70
N ASN A 91 -7.51 -11.31 2.77
CA ASN A 91 -6.97 -11.49 4.13
C ASN A 91 -6.03 -12.70 4.21
N ALA A 92 -6.46 -13.84 3.72
CA ALA A 92 -5.64 -15.06 3.72
C ALA A 92 -4.38 -14.88 2.86
N HIS A 93 -4.50 -14.22 1.70
CA HIS A 93 -3.37 -13.93 0.84
C HIS A 93 -2.36 -12.97 1.49
N ALA A 94 -2.82 -11.91 2.14
CA ALA A 94 -1.96 -11.01 2.91
C ALA A 94 -1.27 -11.76 4.06
N ARG A 95 -2.00 -12.56 4.84
CA ARG A 95 -1.43 -13.41 5.91
C ARG A 95 -0.38 -14.37 5.39
N LYS A 96 -0.67 -15.09 4.31
CA LYS A 96 0.27 -16.02 3.67
C LYS A 96 1.62 -15.35 3.40
N LEU A 97 1.62 -14.16 2.81
CA LEU A 97 2.84 -13.51 2.35
C LEU A 97 3.54 -12.71 3.45
N LEU A 98 2.79 -11.92 4.21
CA LEU A 98 3.37 -11.05 5.23
C LEU A 98 3.83 -11.80 6.48
N LEU A 99 3.15 -12.87 6.87
CA LEU A 99 3.63 -13.72 7.98
C LEU A 99 4.87 -14.53 7.56
N ALA A 100 4.97 -14.96 6.30
CA ALA A 100 6.21 -15.54 5.80
C ALA A 100 7.36 -14.53 5.80
N GLN A 101 7.11 -13.28 5.42
CA GLN A 101 8.08 -12.19 5.55
C GLN A 101 8.52 -12.01 7.01
N LYS A 102 7.56 -11.93 7.93
CA LYS A 102 7.84 -11.82 9.37
C LYS A 102 8.69 -12.98 9.87
N ALA A 103 8.30 -14.23 9.53
CA ALA A 103 9.06 -15.42 9.90
C ALA A 103 10.51 -15.37 9.42
N ARG A 104 10.75 -14.99 8.16
CA ARG A 104 12.12 -14.84 7.64
C ARG A 104 12.93 -13.76 8.34
N GLN A 105 12.29 -12.64 8.69
CA GLN A 105 12.99 -11.49 9.30
C GLN A 105 13.24 -11.66 10.78
N THR A 106 12.38 -12.40 11.49
CA THR A 106 12.42 -12.51 12.95
C THR A 106 12.67 -13.93 13.48
N GLN A 107 12.74 -14.94 12.59
CA GLN A 107 12.80 -16.36 12.93
C GLN A 107 11.58 -16.84 13.76
N ASP A 108 10.43 -16.18 13.56
CA ASP A 108 9.18 -16.48 14.24
C ASP A 108 8.52 -17.74 13.64
N THR A 109 8.57 -18.84 14.36
CA THR A 109 8.00 -20.13 13.94
C THR A 109 6.46 -20.12 13.94
N ASP A 110 5.83 -19.33 14.80
CA ASP A 110 4.38 -19.20 14.82
C ASP A 110 3.89 -18.41 13.59
N ALA A 111 4.61 -17.35 13.20
CA ALA A 111 4.34 -16.67 11.95
C ALA A 111 4.49 -17.60 10.74
N ALA A 112 5.49 -18.48 10.72
CA ALA A 112 5.66 -19.48 9.65
C ALA A 112 4.46 -20.44 9.59
N LYS A 113 4.01 -20.96 10.72
CA LYS A 113 2.84 -21.83 10.81
C LYS A 113 1.57 -21.14 10.35
N LEU A 114 1.31 -19.92 10.84
CA LEU A 114 0.14 -19.13 10.45
C LEU A 114 0.13 -18.75 8.96
N SER A 115 1.31 -18.57 8.35
CA SER A 115 1.44 -18.40 6.90
C SER A 115 0.98 -19.64 6.13
N ALA A 116 1.37 -20.84 6.57
CA ALA A 116 0.95 -22.10 5.98
C ALA A 116 -0.56 -22.35 6.14
N GLU A 117 -1.11 -22.05 7.31
CA GLU A 117 -2.56 -22.14 7.57
C GLU A 117 -3.35 -21.20 6.62
N ALA A 118 -2.84 -19.99 6.38
CA ALA A 118 -3.45 -19.05 5.45
C ALA A 118 -3.42 -19.56 3.99
N TYR A 119 -2.39 -20.28 3.60
CA TYR A 119 -2.33 -20.95 2.29
C TYR A 119 -3.43 -22.00 2.13
N GLU A 120 -3.64 -22.85 3.16
CA GLU A 120 -4.72 -23.86 3.14
C GLU A 120 -6.12 -23.20 3.19
N GLU A 121 -6.26 -22.06 3.88
CA GLU A 121 -7.51 -21.29 3.87
C GLU A 121 -7.86 -20.81 2.45
N ILE A 122 -6.89 -20.33 1.66
CA ILE A 122 -7.12 -19.94 0.26
C ILE A 122 -7.62 -21.13 -0.56
N LYS A 123 -7.07 -22.32 -0.36
CA LYS A 123 -7.55 -23.55 -1.00
C LYS A 123 -9.03 -23.79 -0.69
N THR A 124 -9.37 -23.82 0.60
CA THR A 124 -10.73 -24.06 1.07
C THR A 124 -11.72 -23.04 0.50
N LEU A 125 -11.36 -21.76 0.50
CA LEU A 125 -12.19 -20.70 -0.08
C LEU A 125 -12.38 -20.89 -1.59
N THR A 126 -11.32 -21.28 -2.30
CA THR A 126 -11.36 -21.52 -3.76
C THR A 126 -12.23 -22.74 -4.09
N GLU A 127 -12.11 -23.83 -3.32
CA GLU A 127 -12.95 -25.02 -3.46
C GLU A 127 -14.43 -24.71 -3.22
N ARG A 128 -14.75 -23.98 -2.13
CA ARG A 128 -16.13 -23.54 -1.85
C ARG A 128 -16.68 -22.71 -3.00
N TYR A 129 -15.91 -21.75 -3.52
CA TYR A 129 -16.35 -20.90 -4.64
C TYR A 129 -16.65 -21.71 -5.89
N ASN A 130 -15.77 -22.63 -6.27
CA ASN A 130 -15.86 -23.36 -7.51
C ASN A 130 -16.91 -24.50 -7.46
N ASN A 131 -17.00 -25.21 -6.34
CA ASN A 131 -17.71 -26.48 -6.29
C ASN A 131 -19.03 -26.45 -5.50
N GLU A 132 -19.19 -25.49 -4.56
CA GLU A 132 -20.37 -25.42 -3.69
C GLU A 132 -21.27 -24.23 -4.06
N LEU A 133 -20.70 -23.08 -4.39
CA LEU A 133 -21.44 -21.87 -4.70
C LEU A 133 -22.43 -22.11 -5.86
N ALA A 134 -23.71 -21.79 -5.60
CA ALA A 134 -24.79 -21.97 -6.56
C ALA A 134 -24.83 -23.38 -7.16
N GLY A 135 -24.60 -24.43 -6.35
CA GLY A 135 -24.55 -25.81 -6.76
C GLY A 135 -23.41 -26.15 -7.72
N GLY A 136 -22.27 -25.47 -7.62
CA GLY A 136 -21.11 -25.71 -8.47
C GLY A 136 -21.15 -25.03 -9.84
N LYS A 137 -22.08 -24.07 -10.04
CA LYS A 137 -22.23 -23.34 -11.31
C LYS A 137 -20.93 -22.66 -11.76
N TRP A 138 -20.09 -22.26 -10.80
CA TRP A 138 -18.88 -21.47 -11.05
C TRP A 138 -17.59 -22.32 -11.07
N LYS A 139 -17.72 -23.60 -11.33
CA LYS A 139 -16.59 -24.53 -11.40
C LYS A 139 -15.46 -23.99 -12.28
N ASN A 140 -14.24 -24.02 -11.75
CA ASN A 140 -13.01 -23.52 -12.39
C ASN A 140 -12.96 -22.00 -12.64
N LEU A 141 -13.84 -21.19 -12.05
CA LEU A 141 -13.79 -19.74 -12.21
C LEU A 141 -12.65 -19.14 -11.40
N MET A 142 -12.44 -19.61 -10.17
CA MET A 142 -11.35 -19.14 -9.31
C MET A 142 -10.17 -20.10 -9.33
N SER A 143 -8.97 -19.54 -9.27
CA SER A 143 -7.73 -20.32 -9.18
C SER A 143 -6.83 -19.72 -8.11
N MET A 144 -6.33 -20.55 -7.21
CA MET A 144 -5.31 -20.12 -6.24
C MET A 144 -3.91 -20.05 -6.87
N ASN A 145 -3.73 -20.58 -8.07
CA ASN A 145 -2.48 -20.57 -8.80
C ASN A 145 -2.69 -20.15 -10.27
N PRO A 146 -3.13 -18.90 -10.53
CA PRO A 146 -3.38 -18.43 -11.89
C PRO A 146 -2.15 -18.61 -12.78
N ARG A 147 -2.36 -19.23 -13.94
CA ARG A 147 -1.30 -19.52 -14.94
C ARG A 147 -0.11 -20.33 -14.39
N ASN A 148 -0.29 -21.02 -13.29
CA ASN A 148 0.76 -21.79 -12.61
C ASN A 148 2.01 -20.96 -12.28
N LEU A 149 1.81 -19.70 -11.92
CA LEU A 149 2.91 -18.82 -11.57
C LEU A 149 3.42 -19.10 -10.15
N PRO A 150 4.72 -19.34 -9.97
CA PRO A 150 5.31 -19.69 -8.66
C PRO A 150 5.02 -18.69 -7.54
N VAL A 151 4.77 -17.41 -7.88
CA VAL A 151 4.45 -16.35 -6.93
C VAL A 151 3.17 -16.61 -6.14
N PHE A 152 2.25 -17.43 -6.65
CA PHE A 152 1.01 -17.81 -5.97
C PHE A 152 1.15 -19.03 -5.06
N GLY A 153 2.27 -19.76 -5.17
CA GLY A 153 2.57 -20.89 -4.32
C GLY A 153 2.78 -20.51 -2.83
N MET A 154 3.12 -21.50 -2.04
CA MET A 154 3.52 -21.27 -0.65
C MET A 154 4.86 -20.51 -0.63
N PRO A 155 4.97 -19.37 0.09
CA PRO A 155 6.24 -18.67 0.23
C PRO A 155 7.20 -19.45 1.13
N ASP A 156 8.50 -19.23 0.92
CA ASP A 156 9.50 -19.69 1.85
C ASP A 156 9.39 -18.90 3.18
N THR A 157 9.45 -19.63 4.28
CA THR A 157 9.40 -19.09 5.64
C THR A 157 10.74 -19.18 6.36
N ALA A 158 11.72 -19.90 5.79
CA ALA A 158 13.05 -20.04 6.36
C ALA A 158 13.92 -18.81 6.05
N TYR A 159 14.76 -18.44 7.01
CA TYR A 159 15.82 -17.46 6.78
C TYR A 159 16.84 -18.03 5.78
N MET A 160 16.95 -17.42 4.64
CA MET A 160 17.98 -17.79 3.65
C MET A 160 19.23 -16.96 3.91
N ASN A 161 20.26 -17.56 4.49
CA ASN A 161 21.62 -17.04 4.52
C ASN A 161 22.23 -17.10 3.10
N ASP A 162 21.64 -16.43 2.12
CA ASP A 162 22.29 -16.26 0.84
C ASP A 162 23.06 -14.94 0.86
N THR A 163 24.37 -15.05 1.04
CA THR A 163 25.34 -13.95 1.17
C THR A 163 25.61 -13.23 -0.14
N SER A 164 24.73 -13.32 -1.13
CA SER A 164 24.85 -12.60 -2.40
C SER A 164 23.76 -11.52 -2.52
N ASP A 165 24.15 -10.30 -2.18
CA ASP A 165 23.64 -9.05 -2.72
C ASP A 165 22.14 -8.73 -2.60
N VAL A 166 21.61 -8.64 -1.44
CA VAL A 166 20.86 -7.47 -0.94
C VAL A 166 20.87 -7.54 0.59
N SER A 167 21.61 -6.71 1.25
CA SER A 167 21.47 -6.49 2.69
C SER A 167 20.09 -5.86 2.93
N VAL A 168 19.05 -6.69 2.94
CA VAL A 168 17.82 -6.33 3.66
C VAL A 168 18.21 -6.48 5.13
N THR A 169 18.88 -5.47 5.66
CA THR A 169 18.93 -5.29 7.10
C THR A 169 17.50 -5.38 7.58
N PRO A 170 17.17 -6.31 8.50
CA PRO A 170 15.87 -6.28 9.13
C PRO A 170 15.61 -4.84 9.56
N ASN A 171 14.46 -4.33 9.20
CA ASN A 171 14.07 -3.00 9.65
C ASN A 171 13.70 -3.13 11.13
N LEU A 172 14.72 -3.52 11.95
CA LEU A 172 14.60 -3.65 13.38
C LEU A 172 14.16 -2.27 13.87
N SER A 173 12.94 -2.25 14.32
CA SER A 173 12.22 -1.15 14.90
C SER A 173 13.13 -0.02 15.41
N VAL A 174 13.20 1.07 14.67
CA VAL A 174 13.37 2.35 15.32
C VAL A 174 12.13 2.49 16.20
N THR A 175 12.34 2.60 17.50
CA THR A 175 11.26 2.86 18.46
C THR A 175 10.39 3.99 17.90
N PRO A 176 9.06 3.83 17.80
CA PRO A 176 8.18 4.74 17.05
C PRO A 176 8.22 6.20 17.52
N ASN A 177 8.84 6.51 18.67
CA ASN A 177 8.66 7.77 19.38
C ASN A 177 9.93 8.61 19.57
N GLU A 178 11.09 8.27 19.00
CA GLU A 178 12.32 9.06 19.23
C GLU A 178 12.41 10.36 18.41
N HIS A 179 11.63 10.49 17.33
CA HIS A 179 11.66 11.66 16.45
C HIS A 179 10.27 12.07 16.02
N GLU A 180 10.04 13.37 15.96
CA GLU A 180 8.77 13.94 15.54
C GLU A 180 8.41 13.50 14.12
N TYR A 181 7.13 13.17 13.94
CA TYR A 181 6.54 12.78 12.69
C TYR A 181 5.17 13.45 12.53
N ILE A 182 5.01 14.19 11.46
CA ILE A 182 3.79 14.93 11.14
C ILE A 182 3.29 14.47 9.79
N SER A 183 2.00 14.20 9.65
CA SER A 183 1.41 13.78 8.38
C SER A 183 0.04 14.39 8.17
N GLY A 184 -0.34 14.56 6.90
CA GLY A 184 -1.64 15.05 6.51
C GLY A 184 -2.18 14.39 5.25
N ASN A 185 -3.51 14.39 5.09
CA ASN A 185 -4.16 14.01 3.85
C ASN A 185 -4.35 15.25 2.96
N ALA A 186 -4.39 15.05 1.65
CA ALA A 186 -4.54 16.16 0.71
C ALA A 186 -5.84 16.93 0.88
N ASN A 187 -6.94 16.28 1.31
CA ASN A 187 -8.21 16.94 1.55
C ASN A 187 -8.27 17.75 2.88
N GLU A 188 -7.22 17.68 3.70
CA GLU A 188 -7.05 18.47 4.93
C GLU A 188 -6.30 19.79 4.63
N TYR A 189 -6.40 20.32 3.42
CA TYR A 189 -5.75 21.57 3.03
C TYR A 189 -6.31 22.79 3.79
N SER A 190 -5.46 23.78 4.00
CA SER A 190 -5.84 25.06 4.65
C SER A 190 -6.47 26.02 3.64
N SER A 191 -5.97 26.03 2.39
CA SER A 191 -6.57 26.74 1.27
C SER A 191 -6.34 26.00 -0.05
N ALA A 192 -7.18 26.25 -1.03
CA ALA A 192 -7.11 25.65 -2.35
C ALA A 192 -7.54 26.66 -3.43
N SER A 193 -6.93 26.56 -4.60
CA SER A 193 -7.40 27.29 -5.79
C SER A 193 -8.78 26.78 -6.22
N GLU A 194 -9.51 27.64 -6.94
CA GLU A 194 -10.73 27.24 -7.62
C GLU A 194 -10.48 26.03 -8.57
N GLY A 195 -11.44 25.10 -8.62
CA GLY A 195 -11.36 23.90 -9.42
C GLY A 195 -10.65 22.71 -8.77
N CYS A 196 -10.01 22.87 -7.61
CA CYS A 196 -9.53 21.74 -6.82
C CYS A 196 -10.72 20.92 -6.29
N LYS A 197 -10.65 19.57 -6.42
CA LYS A 197 -11.76 18.68 -6.05
C LYS A 197 -11.25 17.44 -5.33
N ALA A 198 -11.81 17.14 -4.16
CA ALA A 198 -11.61 15.86 -3.49
C ALA A 198 -12.31 14.75 -4.29
N ILE A 199 -11.60 13.64 -4.48
CA ILE A 199 -12.09 12.44 -5.16
C ILE A 199 -12.25 11.36 -4.09
N GLN A 200 -13.50 11.06 -3.77
CA GLN A 200 -13.82 10.02 -2.78
C GLN A 200 -13.36 8.64 -3.24
N MET A 201 -12.96 7.81 -2.30
CA MET A 201 -12.50 6.42 -2.50
C MET A 201 -11.20 6.31 -3.33
N LEU A 202 -10.45 7.39 -3.49
CA LEU A 202 -9.17 7.41 -4.20
C LEU A 202 -7.99 7.67 -3.26
N GLY A 203 -6.88 6.95 -3.48
CA GLY A 203 -5.64 7.06 -2.72
C GLY A 203 -5.67 6.35 -1.35
N HIS A 204 -4.57 6.40 -0.65
CA HIS A 204 -4.46 5.86 0.73
C HIS A 204 -5.33 6.68 1.71
N SER A 205 -5.51 7.97 1.45
CA SER A 205 -6.41 8.83 2.22
C SER A 205 -7.89 8.53 1.99
N MET A 206 -8.24 7.82 0.90
CA MET A 206 -9.61 7.64 0.39
C MET A 206 -10.30 8.97 0.02
N ASN A 207 -9.54 10.06 -0.09
CA ASN A 207 -10.00 11.41 -0.45
C ASN A 207 -8.85 12.21 -1.10
N ALA A 208 -8.20 11.66 -2.11
CA ALA A 208 -7.17 12.37 -2.87
C ALA A 208 -7.76 13.61 -3.56
N VAL A 209 -6.95 14.65 -3.77
CA VAL A 209 -7.41 15.93 -4.33
C VAL A 209 -6.83 16.15 -5.71
N SER A 210 -7.69 16.30 -6.70
CA SER A 210 -7.32 16.73 -8.06
C SER A 210 -7.06 18.24 -8.07
N ILE A 211 -5.92 18.63 -8.61
CA ILE A 211 -5.46 20.01 -8.72
C ILE A 211 -5.42 20.36 -10.23
N PRO A 212 -6.20 21.36 -10.71
CA PRO A 212 -6.14 21.77 -12.09
C PRO A 212 -4.79 22.41 -12.41
N LYS A 213 -4.38 22.42 -13.67
CA LYS A 213 -3.14 23.09 -14.11
C LYS A 213 -3.13 24.55 -13.65
N GLY A 214 -2.04 24.96 -13.01
CA GLY A 214 -1.87 26.28 -12.40
C GLY A 214 -2.50 26.42 -10.99
N GLY A 215 -3.32 25.46 -10.58
CA GLY A 215 -3.96 25.45 -9.26
C GLY A 215 -2.99 25.08 -8.13
N THR A 216 -3.35 25.44 -6.90
CA THR A 216 -2.54 25.25 -5.69
C THR A 216 -3.36 24.65 -4.57
N LEU A 217 -2.66 23.89 -3.71
CA LEU A 217 -3.10 23.49 -2.36
C LEU A 217 -2.08 24.01 -1.35
N ASP A 218 -2.57 24.63 -0.27
CA ASP A 218 -1.75 25.10 0.84
C ASP A 218 -2.10 24.33 2.10
N PHE A 219 -1.08 23.95 2.84
CA PHE A 219 -1.17 23.28 4.13
C PHE A 219 -0.40 24.05 5.16
N TYR A 220 -0.93 24.19 6.37
CA TYR A 220 -0.20 24.66 7.53
C TYR A 220 0.04 23.49 8.49
N PHE A 221 1.26 23.41 9.02
CA PHE A 221 1.63 22.42 10.03
C PHE A 221 2.51 23.05 11.09
N ASN A 222 2.67 22.39 12.20
CA ASN A 222 3.45 22.88 13.31
C ASN A 222 4.45 21.81 13.75
N THR A 223 5.70 22.20 13.97
CA THR A 223 6.75 21.33 14.50
C THR A 223 7.11 21.75 15.92
N SER A 224 7.32 20.77 16.79
CA SER A 224 7.84 20.99 18.15
C SER A 224 9.36 20.87 18.21
N THR A 225 9.95 20.23 17.20
CA THR A 225 11.39 19.97 17.08
C THR A 225 11.98 20.83 15.99
N SER A 226 13.24 21.24 16.18
CA SER A 226 14.07 21.83 15.14
C SER A 226 15.18 20.87 14.74
N GLY A 227 15.59 20.90 13.47
CA GLY A 227 16.63 20.05 12.93
C GLY A 227 16.39 19.64 11.49
N ASP A 228 17.17 18.69 11.03
CA ASP A 228 17.02 18.16 9.70
C ASP A 228 15.82 17.21 9.62
N ALA A 229 15.01 17.37 8.60
CA ALA A 229 13.84 16.53 8.33
C ALA A 229 13.75 16.14 6.84
N ILE A 230 12.91 15.18 6.54
CA ILE A 230 12.49 14.86 5.16
C ILE A 230 11.00 15.11 5.06
N MET A 231 10.59 15.86 4.05
CA MET A 231 9.20 15.93 3.62
C MET A 231 8.97 14.95 2.49
N LYS A 232 7.91 14.15 2.60
CA LYS A 232 7.42 13.28 1.52
C LYS A 232 6.08 13.78 1.05
N ILE A 233 5.90 13.85 -0.28
CA ILE A 233 4.69 14.25 -0.94
C ILE A 233 4.25 13.09 -1.82
N ALA A 234 3.09 12.53 -1.53
CA ALA A 234 2.52 11.38 -2.23
C ALA A 234 1.37 11.82 -3.14
N LEU A 235 1.49 11.45 -4.40
CA LEU A 235 0.49 11.68 -5.43
C LEU A 235 0.01 10.36 -6.02
N ILE A 236 -1.17 10.35 -6.62
CA ILE A 236 -1.63 9.22 -7.42
C ILE A 236 -0.73 9.09 -8.65
N PRO A 237 -0.20 7.89 -8.97
CA PRO A 237 0.71 7.69 -10.10
C PRO A 237 -0.07 7.71 -11.43
N THR A 238 -0.47 8.91 -11.86
CA THR A 238 -1.14 9.13 -13.14
C THR A 238 -0.15 9.06 -14.32
N GLN A 239 -0.67 8.82 -15.50
CA GLN A 239 0.11 8.81 -16.74
C GLN A 239 -0.30 9.99 -17.61
N PRO A 240 0.64 10.64 -18.34
CA PRO A 240 0.28 11.67 -19.27
C PRO A 240 -0.55 11.07 -20.42
N ASN A 241 -1.58 11.78 -20.83
CA ASN A 241 -2.44 11.42 -21.96
C ASN A 241 -1.94 11.99 -23.31
N ASP A 242 -0.83 12.71 -23.27
CA ASP A 242 -0.11 13.24 -24.43
C ASP A 242 1.39 12.92 -24.28
N ASN A 243 2.22 13.40 -25.16
CA ASN A 243 3.67 13.23 -25.10
C ASN A 243 4.34 14.10 -24.02
N GLY A 244 3.55 14.73 -23.19
CA GLY A 244 4.02 15.62 -22.13
C GLY A 244 4.56 14.91 -20.92
N ASP A 245 4.70 15.70 -19.89
CA ASP A 245 5.06 15.27 -18.53
C ASP A 245 3.88 15.56 -17.60
N ILE A 246 3.92 15.03 -16.39
CA ILE A 246 3.02 15.38 -15.29
C ILE A 246 3.88 15.95 -14.17
N ARG A 247 3.91 17.29 -14.08
CA ARG A 247 4.79 18.00 -13.17
C ARG A 247 3.98 18.79 -12.14
N PHE A 248 4.54 18.87 -10.97
CA PHE A 248 4.09 19.78 -9.93
C PHE A 248 5.30 20.46 -9.28
N SER A 249 5.10 21.56 -8.60
CA SER A 249 6.09 22.15 -7.72
C SER A 249 5.62 22.13 -6.28
N ALA A 250 6.59 22.15 -5.37
CA ALA A 250 6.36 22.27 -3.94
C ALA A 250 7.31 23.32 -3.35
N SER A 251 6.80 24.15 -2.44
CA SER A 251 7.60 25.10 -1.66
C SER A 251 7.21 25.05 -0.20
N ILE A 252 8.21 25.32 0.67
CA ILE A 252 8.04 25.38 2.11
C ILE A 252 8.28 26.83 2.55
N ASP A 253 7.37 27.38 3.37
CA ASP A 253 7.46 28.73 3.96
C ASP A 253 7.67 29.84 2.93
N GLY A 254 7.10 29.68 1.73
CA GLY A 254 7.27 30.64 0.62
C GLY A 254 8.68 30.68 0.03
N GLY A 255 9.53 29.71 0.37
CA GLY A 255 10.87 29.57 -0.21
C GLY A 255 10.85 29.10 -1.67
N GLU A 256 12.00 28.62 -2.14
CA GLU A 256 12.21 28.19 -3.53
C GLU A 256 11.25 27.06 -3.94
N GLU A 257 10.60 27.22 -5.09
CA GLU A 257 9.79 26.17 -5.69
C GLU A 257 10.66 25.06 -6.26
N ARG A 258 10.48 23.83 -5.76
CA ARG A 258 11.13 22.62 -6.30
C ARG A 258 10.17 21.91 -7.22
N VAL A 259 10.60 21.70 -8.49
CA VAL A 259 9.79 21.04 -9.52
C VAL A 259 10.06 19.54 -9.53
N PHE A 260 8.97 18.78 -9.60
CA PHE A 260 8.99 17.32 -9.65
C PHE A 260 8.20 16.81 -10.85
N SER A 261 8.71 15.76 -11.49
CA SER A 261 8.02 14.98 -12.52
C SER A 261 7.48 13.68 -11.94
N LEU A 262 6.27 13.28 -12.33
CA LEU A 262 5.71 11.95 -12.03
C LEU A 262 6.02 10.95 -13.14
N LYS A 263 6.58 11.39 -14.27
CA LYS A 263 6.91 10.53 -15.39
C LYS A 263 8.04 9.56 -14.98
N GLU A 264 7.79 8.29 -15.18
CA GLU A 264 8.75 7.24 -14.89
C GLU A 264 8.98 6.40 -16.14
N PRO A 265 10.21 5.98 -16.44
CA PRO A 265 10.46 5.01 -17.49
C PRO A 265 9.65 3.74 -17.23
N PHE A 266 9.00 3.23 -18.27
CA PHE A 266 8.19 2.02 -18.18
C PHE A 266 8.99 0.86 -17.57
N ARG A 267 8.43 0.19 -16.56
CA ARG A 267 9.06 -0.91 -15.80
C ARG A 267 10.34 -0.55 -15.04
N SER A 268 10.67 0.74 -14.88
CA SER A 268 11.72 1.13 -13.92
C SER A 268 11.34 0.70 -12.50
N GLU A 269 12.31 0.62 -11.60
CA GLU A 269 12.07 0.26 -10.20
C GLU A 269 11.07 1.22 -9.53
N ARG A 270 11.20 2.51 -9.79
CA ARG A 270 10.28 3.52 -9.27
C ARG A 270 8.87 3.38 -9.87
N TRP A 271 8.77 3.11 -11.17
CA TRP A 271 7.48 2.82 -11.81
C TRP A 271 6.77 1.63 -11.16
N LYS A 272 7.50 0.52 -10.94
CA LYS A 272 6.97 -0.68 -10.28
C LYS A 272 6.50 -0.38 -8.86
N LEU A 273 7.33 0.33 -8.08
CA LEU A 273 6.97 0.72 -6.72
C LEU A 273 5.72 1.59 -6.68
N ASN A 274 5.61 2.58 -7.59
CA ASN A 274 4.43 3.42 -7.71
C ASN A 274 3.16 2.60 -7.98
N VAL A 275 3.25 1.59 -8.87
CA VAL A 275 2.11 0.70 -9.19
C VAL A 275 1.72 -0.14 -7.99
N LEU A 276 2.69 -0.76 -7.31
CA LEU A 276 2.44 -1.63 -6.15
C LEU A 276 1.82 -0.86 -4.99
N ARG A 277 2.30 0.34 -4.76
CA ARG A 277 1.88 1.23 -3.68
C ARG A 277 0.61 2.02 -4.00
N GLY A 278 0.30 2.23 -5.28
CA GLY A 278 -0.77 3.16 -5.67
C GLY A 278 -0.45 4.62 -5.35
N GLN A 279 0.80 4.96 -5.07
CA GLN A 279 1.31 6.30 -4.81
C GLN A 279 2.66 6.53 -5.48
N ALA A 280 2.86 7.72 -6.03
CA ALA A 280 4.16 8.25 -6.45
C ALA A 280 4.66 9.23 -5.38
N VAL A 281 5.75 8.89 -4.70
CA VAL A 281 6.30 9.71 -3.62
C VAL A 281 7.47 10.53 -4.13
N ARG A 282 7.51 11.82 -3.75
CA ARG A 282 8.64 12.73 -3.97
C ARG A 282 9.13 13.28 -2.64
N GLU A 283 10.42 13.47 -2.51
CA GLU A 283 11.06 13.83 -1.25
C GLU A 283 11.75 15.18 -1.35
N ILE A 284 11.68 15.96 -0.28
CA ILE A 284 12.38 17.23 -0.08
C ILE A 284 13.18 17.11 1.21
N ASN A 285 14.50 17.29 1.12
CA ASN A 285 15.31 17.48 2.31
C ASN A 285 15.06 18.89 2.88
N LEU A 286 14.77 18.94 4.16
CA LEU A 286 14.56 20.15 4.95
C LEU A 286 15.72 20.25 5.94
N ASP A 287 16.79 20.97 5.54
CA ASP A 287 17.97 21.11 6.37
C ASP A 287 17.72 22.23 7.39
N GLY A 288 17.87 21.92 8.68
CA GLY A 288 17.72 22.88 9.77
C GLY A 288 16.32 23.48 9.91
N LEU A 289 15.26 22.72 9.64
CA LEU A 289 13.88 23.19 9.85
C LEU A 289 13.71 23.66 11.29
N ALA A 290 13.22 24.89 11.50
CA ALA A 290 12.99 25.43 12.82
C ALA A 290 11.78 24.78 13.51
N ALA A 291 11.70 24.84 14.83
CA ALA A 291 10.44 24.54 15.52
C ALA A 291 9.46 25.72 15.32
N GLY A 292 8.20 25.41 15.11
CA GLY A 292 7.17 26.44 14.93
C GLY A 292 6.17 26.14 13.80
N LYS A 293 5.56 27.19 13.32
CA LYS A 293 4.57 27.12 12.23
C LYS A 293 5.23 27.13 10.87
N HIS A 294 4.79 26.23 10.02
CA HIS A 294 5.27 26.08 8.64
C HIS A 294 4.13 26.01 7.66
N SER A 295 4.45 26.26 6.41
CA SER A 295 3.51 26.11 5.28
C SER A 295 4.12 25.23 4.20
N LEU A 296 3.29 24.35 3.62
CA LEU A 296 3.58 23.61 2.39
C LEU A 296 2.63 24.10 1.31
N ARG A 297 3.15 24.56 0.20
CA ARG A 297 2.38 24.85 -1.03
C ARG A 297 2.70 23.82 -2.10
N ILE A 298 1.66 23.23 -2.67
CA ILE A 298 1.72 22.37 -3.86
C ILE A 298 1.07 23.10 -5.01
N LYS A 299 1.73 23.15 -6.19
CA LYS A 299 1.20 23.77 -7.40
C LYS A 299 1.25 22.79 -8.56
N ALA A 300 0.15 22.58 -9.24
CA ALA A 300 0.10 21.79 -10.45
C ALA A 300 0.67 22.57 -11.64
N LEU A 301 1.72 22.06 -12.26
CA LEU A 301 2.31 22.65 -13.47
C LEU A 301 1.69 22.09 -14.74
N ASP A 302 1.18 20.87 -14.67
CA ASP A 302 0.49 20.17 -15.75
C ASP A 302 -0.89 19.67 -15.28
N ASN A 303 -1.70 19.16 -16.21
CA ASN A 303 -2.97 18.52 -15.88
C ASN A 303 -2.75 17.17 -15.16
N HIS A 304 -3.80 16.63 -14.55
CA HIS A 304 -3.83 15.31 -13.90
C HIS A 304 -2.95 15.18 -12.67
N ILE A 305 -2.64 16.27 -12.00
CA ILE A 305 -2.03 16.24 -10.67
C ILE A 305 -3.12 15.91 -9.64
N ILE A 306 -2.92 14.77 -8.95
CA ILE A 306 -3.83 14.30 -7.90
C ILE A 306 -2.98 14.01 -6.68
N MET A 307 -3.10 14.86 -5.66
CA MET A 307 -2.37 14.71 -4.39
C MET A 307 -3.15 13.82 -3.43
N ASP A 308 -2.44 12.98 -2.70
CA ASP A 308 -3.02 12.04 -1.73
C ASP A 308 -2.65 12.37 -0.29
N GLN A 309 -1.35 12.37 0.01
CA GLN A 309 -0.85 12.56 1.38
C GLN A 309 0.49 13.29 1.39
N TRP A 310 0.88 13.77 2.56
CA TRP A 310 2.22 14.30 2.82
C TRP A 310 2.65 13.99 4.27
N ASN A 311 3.96 14.03 4.51
CA ASN A 311 4.53 13.99 5.86
C ASN A 311 5.82 14.79 5.97
N VAL A 312 6.15 15.15 7.21
CA VAL A 312 7.47 15.63 7.64
C VAL A 312 8.00 14.66 8.68
N ASP A 313 9.18 14.12 8.46
CA ASP A 313 9.83 13.14 9.34
C ASP A 313 11.22 13.62 9.75
N PHE A 314 11.43 13.85 11.05
CA PHE A 314 12.71 14.20 11.62
C PHE A 314 13.66 13.00 11.77
N ASN A 315 13.18 11.78 11.50
CA ASN A 315 14.03 10.61 11.38
C ASN A 315 14.28 10.25 9.90
N LYS A 316 15.37 10.79 9.33
CA LYS A 316 15.76 10.52 7.93
C LYS A 316 16.02 9.02 7.62
N LYS A 317 16.20 8.17 8.64
CA LYS A 317 16.43 6.73 8.48
C LYS A 317 15.15 5.91 8.56
N ARG A 318 14.05 6.51 8.98
CA ARG A 318 12.76 5.81 9.12
C ARG A 318 12.21 5.44 7.74
N LYS A 319 12.03 4.16 7.51
CA LYS A 319 11.36 3.65 6.31
C LYS A 319 9.87 3.52 6.62
N ILE A 320 9.07 4.37 6.00
CA ILE A 320 7.61 4.36 6.15
C ILE A 320 6.99 4.03 4.79
N TYR A 321 6.15 3.02 4.77
CA TYR A 321 5.33 2.68 3.62
C TYR A 321 3.98 3.43 3.67
N LEU A 322 3.32 3.42 4.82
CA LEU A 322 2.04 4.10 5.03
C LEU A 322 2.29 5.47 5.68
N ILE A 323 1.93 6.55 4.98
CA ILE A 323 2.16 7.92 5.46
C ILE A 323 1.20 8.28 6.60
N LYS A 324 -0.08 7.84 6.51
CA LYS A 324 -1.10 8.12 7.55
C LYS A 324 -2.14 7.00 7.63
#